data_96a8326357d549a2e241e2e0b12c62d8
#
_entry.id   96a8326357d549a2e241e2e0b12c62d8
#
_cell.length_a   1.000
_cell.length_b   1.000
_cell.length_c   1.000
_cell.angle_alpha   90.00
_cell.angle_beta   90.00
_cell.angle_gamma   90.00
#
_symmetry.space_group_name_H-M   'P 1'
#
loop_
_entity.id
_entity.type
_entity.pdbx_description
1 polymer ?
#
loop_
_entity_poly.entity_id
_entity_poly.type
_entity_poly.pdbx_seq_one_letter_code
_entity_poly.pdbx_strand_id
1 'polypeptide(L)'
;MKKLSAIIAGLSATALLSGMLVIVAARTKAAPAEPADTYKTKCVACHGKKAEKKFDTSISDDQMVEAILKGKKAEKPPHMPAYGEKGVTAEQAKALVDYMKQLKATP
;
A
#
# COMPACT_ATOMS: atom_id res chain seq x y z
N MET A 1 -80.91 -10.14 -27.44
CA MET A 1 -80.15 -10.49 -26.23
C MET A 1 -78.81 -11.02 -26.67
N LYS A 2 -77.83 -10.17 -26.86
CA LYS A 2 -76.53 -10.48 -27.41
C LYS A 2 -75.47 -10.27 -26.35
N LYS A 3 -74.91 -11.31 -25.98
CA LYS A 3 -73.80 -11.31 -25.03
C LYS A 3 -72.52 -11.08 -25.79
N LEU A 4 -71.92 -9.93 -25.64
CA LEU A 4 -70.58 -9.68 -26.13
C LEU A 4 -69.57 -10.07 -25.05
N SER A 5 -68.89 -11.13 -25.36
CA SER A 5 -67.73 -11.52 -24.57
C SER A 5 -66.53 -10.74 -25.07
N ALA A 6 -66.06 -9.81 -24.29
CA ALA A 6 -64.80 -9.12 -24.56
C ALA A 6 -63.65 -10.01 -24.03
N ILE A 7 -62.88 -10.48 -24.92
CA ILE A 7 -61.65 -11.19 -24.62
C ILE A 7 -60.57 -10.12 -24.43
N ILE A 8 -60.18 -9.94 -23.23
CA ILE A 8 -59.06 -9.09 -22.92
C ILE A 8 -57.80 -9.96 -23.00
N ALA A 9 -57.07 -9.79 -24.11
CA ALA A 9 -55.77 -10.37 -24.25
C ALA A 9 -54.78 -9.57 -23.37
N GLY A 10 -54.40 -10.13 -22.27
CA GLY A 10 -53.35 -9.57 -21.44
C GLY A 10 -51.98 -9.81 -22.10
N LEU A 11 -51.39 -8.77 -22.64
CA LEU A 11 -50.00 -8.78 -22.99
C LEU A 11 -49.15 -8.69 -21.71
N SER A 12 -48.68 -9.83 -21.27
CA SER A 12 -47.68 -9.87 -20.24
C SER A 12 -46.32 -9.56 -20.87
N ALA A 13 -45.94 -8.31 -20.86
CA ALA A 13 -44.57 -7.93 -21.20
C ALA A 13 -43.68 -8.27 -20.01
N THR A 14 -43.13 -9.46 -20.03
CA THR A 14 -42.03 -9.81 -19.13
C THR A 14 -40.78 -9.11 -19.63
N ALA A 15 -40.52 -7.95 -19.10
CA ALA A 15 -39.23 -7.30 -19.26
C ALA A 15 -38.19 -8.10 -18.48
N LEU A 16 -37.46 -8.95 -19.18
CA LEU A 16 -36.25 -9.55 -18.67
C LEU A 16 -35.20 -8.46 -18.56
N LEU A 17 -35.13 -7.80 -17.41
CA LEU A 17 -33.96 -7.02 -17.06
C LEU A 17 -32.82 -8.03 -16.83
N SER A 18 -32.10 -8.31 -17.89
CA SER A 18 -30.78 -8.92 -17.79
C SER A 18 -29.88 -7.91 -17.10
N GLY A 19 -29.88 -7.98 -15.76
CA GLY A 19 -28.91 -7.26 -14.96
C GLY A 19 -27.52 -7.80 -15.34
N MET A 20 -26.86 -7.07 -16.23
CA MET A 20 -25.46 -7.28 -16.51
C MET A 20 -24.69 -6.91 -15.24
N LEU A 21 -24.44 -7.92 -14.41
CA LEU A 21 -23.58 -7.78 -13.26
C LEU A 21 -22.17 -7.53 -13.76
N VAL A 22 -21.82 -6.27 -13.95
CA VAL A 22 -20.46 -5.87 -14.20
C VAL A 22 -19.69 -6.16 -12.92
N ILE A 23 -19.10 -7.33 -12.85
CA ILE A 23 -18.10 -7.62 -11.82
C ILE A 23 -16.89 -6.78 -12.18
N VAL A 24 -16.85 -5.57 -11.68
CA VAL A 24 -15.62 -4.80 -11.64
C VAL A 24 -14.70 -5.58 -10.72
N ALA A 25 -13.86 -6.41 -11.31
CA ALA A 25 -12.74 -6.98 -10.59
C ALA A 25 -11.86 -5.79 -10.19
N ALA A 26 -12.12 -5.24 -9.01
CA ALA A 26 -11.19 -4.32 -8.39
C ALA A 26 -9.87 -5.09 -8.28
N ARG A 27 -8.92 -4.72 -9.13
CA ARG A 27 -7.53 -5.13 -8.93
C ARG A 27 -7.14 -4.51 -7.60
N THR A 28 -7.28 -5.27 -6.55
CA THR A 28 -6.68 -4.94 -5.27
C THR A 28 -5.19 -4.99 -5.51
N LYS A 29 -4.62 -3.82 -5.82
CA LYS A 29 -3.21 -3.60 -5.66
C LYS A 29 -2.92 -4.04 -4.25
N ALA A 30 -2.07 -5.05 -4.08
CA ALA A 30 -1.67 -5.49 -2.76
C ALA A 30 -1.32 -4.24 -1.96
N ALA A 31 -1.95 -4.06 -0.79
CA ALA A 31 -1.69 -2.91 0.06
C ALA A 31 -0.17 -2.83 0.26
N PRO A 32 0.44 -1.64 0.12
CA PRO A 32 1.86 -1.47 0.41
C PRO A 32 2.11 -2.03 1.82
N ALA A 33 3.17 -2.81 1.98
CA ALA A 33 3.54 -3.32 3.29
C ALA A 33 3.57 -2.16 4.28
N GLU A 34 2.88 -2.30 5.41
CA GLU A 34 2.88 -1.29 6.47
C GLU A 34 4.32 -0.93 6.84
N PRO A 35 4.66 0.36 6.98
CA PRO A 35 6.02 0.76 7.31
C PRO A 35 6.53 0.14 8.61
N ALA A 36 5.65 -0.06 9.58
CA ALA A 36 5.97 -0.73 10.83
C ALA A 36 6.47 -2.16 10.62
N ASP A 37 5.81 -2.93 9.78
CA ASP A 37 6.18 -4.32 9.49
C ASP A 37 7.49 -4.38 8.70
N THR A 38 7.65 -3.52 7.72
CA THR A 38 8.88 -3.41 6.95
C THR A 38 10.06 -3.01 7.84
N TYR A 39 9.87 -2.05 8.72
CA TYR A 39 10.89 -1.64 9.69
C TYR A 39 11.31 -2.79 10.61
N LYS A 40 10.33 -3.46 11.17
CA LYS A 40 10.55 -4.59 12.10
C LYS A 40 11.31 -5.75 11.46
N THR A 41 11.06 -6.02 10.19
CA THR A 41 11.68 -7.15 9.47
C THR A 41 13.01 -6.82 8.83
N LYS A 42 13.22 -5.58 8.38
CA LYS A 42 14.35 -5.19 7.54
C LYS A 42 15.30 -4.17 8.16
N CYS A 43 14.86 -3.38 9.11
CA CYS A 43 15.59 -2.20 9.56
C CYS A 43 16.03 -2.27 11.04
N VAL A 44 15.22 -2.90 11.88
CA VAL A 44 15.41 -2.91 13.32
C VAL A 44 16.75 -3.50 13.76
N ALA A 45 17.24 -4.50 13.06
CA ALA A 45 18.50 -5.17 13.40
C ALA A 45 19.70 -4.20 13.43
N CYS A 46 19.72 -3.20 12.57
CA CYS A 46 20.77 -2.19 12.50
C CYS A 46 20.38 -0.87 13.16
N HIS A 47 19.13 -0.47 13.05
CA HIS A 47 18.66 0.84 13.52
C HIS A 47 18.07 0.84 14.94
N GLY A 48 17.77 -0.33 15.50
CA GLY A 48 17.20 -0.47 16.84
C GLY A 48 15.67 -0.30 16.85
N LYS A 49 15.05 -0.62 17.98
CA LYS A 49 13.58 -0.61 18.12
C LYS A 49 12.96 0.78 18.03
N LYS A 50 13.73 1.81 18.31
CA LYS A 50 13.31 3.22 18.29
C LYS A 50 14.08 4.05 17.26
N ALA A 51 14.66 3.43 16.25
CA ALA A 51 15.54 4.10 15.27
C ALA A 51 16.67 4.92 15.95
N GLU A 52 17.12 4.47 17.09
CA GLU A 52 18.13 5.17 17.91
C GLU A 52 19.55 5.02 17.38
N LYS A 53 19.78 4.04 16.50
CA LYS A 53 21.11 3.73 15.96
C LYS A 53 21.22 4.12 14.50
N LYS A 54 22.33 4.77 14.15
CA LYS A 54 22.69 5.05 12.74
C LYS A 54 21.63 5.82 11.93
N PHE A 55 20.67 6.46 12.57
CA PHE A 55 19.65 7.26 11.93
C PHE A 55 19.90 8.75 12.21
N ASP A 56 20.39 9.43 11.18
CA ASP A 56 20.73 10.87 11.23
C ASP A 56 19.55 11.69 10.73
N THR A 57 18.92 12.42 11.62
CA THR A 57 17.79 13.31 11.32
C THR A 57 18.21 14.69 10.82
N SER A 58 19.51 14.95 10.73
CA SER A 58 20.03 16.24 10.22
C SER A 58 20.04 16.32 8.69
N ILE A 59 19.99 15.18 8.00
CA ILE A 59 19.92 15.14 6.55
C ILE A 59 18.47 15.28 6.06
N SER A 60 18.29 15.67 4.81
CA SER A 60 16.96 15.83 4.22
C SER A 60 16.22 14.50 4.06
N ASP A 61 14.89 14.58 4.00
CA ASP A 61 14.06 13.38 3.77
C ASP A 61 14.39 12.70 2.45
N ASP A 62 14.68 13.48 1.41
CA ASP A 62 15.07 12.93 0.11
C ASP A 62 16.38 12.14 0.19
N GLN A 63 17.34 12.62 0.95
CA GLN A 63 18.59 11.90 1.19
C GLN A 63 18.36 10.62 2.00
N MET A 64 17.43 10.64 2.96
CA MET A 64 17.05 9.45 3.73
C MET A 64 16.36 8.41 2.83
N VAL A 65 15.45 8.84 1.98
CA VAL A 65 14.76 7.99 1.00
C VAL A 65 15.78 7.38 0.02
N GLU A 66 16.69 8.19 -0.49
CA GLU A 66 17.75 7.72 -1.38
C GLU A 66 18.63 6.66 -0.71
N ALA A 67 18.99 6.87 0.55
CA ALA A 67 19.76 5.90 1.33
C ALA A 67 19.04 4.55 1.48
N ILE A 68 17.73 4.56 1.65
CA ILE A 68 16.92 3.33 1.71
C ILE A 68 16.93 2.63 0.35
N LEU A 69 16.70 3.37 -0.72
CA LEU A 69 16.54 2.79 -2.07
C LEU A 69 17.86 2.32 -2.67
N LYS A 70 18.92 3.09 -2.52
CA LYS A 70 20.24 2.84 -3.14
C LYS A 70 21.25 2.23 -2.18
N GLY A 71 20.93 2.18 -0.89
CA GLY A 71 21.88 1.79 0.13
C GLY A 71 22.84 2.90 0.51
N LYS A 72 23.62 2.67 1.54
CA LYS A 72 24.65 3.58 2.01
C LYS A 72 25.89 2.81 2.47
N LYS A 73 27.03 3.18 1.92
CA LYS A 73 28.29 2.62 2.35
C LYS A 73 28.71 3.24 3.68
N ALA A 74 28.93 2.37 4.67
CA ALA A 74 29.49 2.77 5.97
C ALA A 74 31.03 2.69 5.93
N GLU A 75 31.70 3.38 6.84
CA GLU A 75 33.17 3.29 6.99
C GLU A 75 33.61 1.86 7.31
N LYS A 76 32.81 1.16 8.11
CA LYS A 76 33.01 -0.25 8.48
C LYS A 76 31.75 -1.06 8.20
N PRO A 77 31.87 -2.33 7.76
CA PRO A 77 30.72 -3.22 7.64
C PRO A 77 29.95 -3.36 8.98
N PRO A 78 28.64 -3.61 8.94
CA PRO A 78 27.81 -3.81 7.75
C PRO A 78 27.41 -2.50 7.07
N HIS A 79 27.31 -2.54 5.73
CA HIS A 79 26.78 -1.45 4.94
C HIS A 79 25.25 -1.53 4.86
N MET A 80 24.60 -0.39 4.69
CA MET A 80 23.15 -0.37 4.47
C MET A 80 22.83 -0.89 3.05
N PRO A 81 22.05 -1.98 2.91
CA PRO A 81 21.69 -2.52 1.60
C PRO A 81 20.79 -1.59 0.79
N ALA A 82 20.79 -1.76 -0.53
CA ALA A 82 19.87 -1.09 -1.43
C ALA A 82 18.51 -1.80 -1.42
N TYR A 83 17.58 -1.31 -0.64
CA TYR A 83 16.25 -1.94 -0.51
C TYR A 83 15.35 -1.70 -1.71
N GLY A 84 15.64 -0.75 -2.57
CA GLY A 84 14.95 -0.57 -3.84
C GLY A 84 15.03 -1.81 -4.73
N GLU A 85 16.19 -2.46 -4.77
CA GLU A 85 16.40 -3.72 -5.48
C GLU A 85 15.66 -4.91 -4.84
N LYS A 86 15.26 -4.76 -3.58
CA LYS A 86 14.54 -5.76 -2.80
C LYS A 86 13.04 -5.52 -2.75
N GLY A 87 12.52 -4.66 -3.60
CA GLY A 87 11.10 -4.40 -3.77
C GLY A 87 10.53 -3.25 -2.94
N VAL A 88 11.35 -2.48 -2.25
CA VAL A 88 10.89 -1.25 -1.56
C VAL A 88 10.74 -0.12 -2.57
N THR A 89 9.54 0.43 -2.69
CA THR A 89 9.27 1.57 -3.58
C THR A 89 9.68 2.89 -2.94
N ALA A 90 9.76 3.96 -3.74
CA ALA A 90 10.04 5.30 -3.23
C ALA A 90 8.97 5.77 -2.23
N GLU A 91 7.70 5.44 -2.47
CA GLU A 91 6.60 5.76 -1.55
C GLU A 91 6.74 5.01 -0.22
N GLN A 92 7.10 3.73 -0.27
CA GLN A 92 7.36 2.93 0.91
C GLN A 92 8.58 3.44 1.67
N ALA A 93 9.64 3.84 0.98
CA ALA A 93 10.83 4.43 1.59
C ALA A 93 10.50 5.74 2.32
N LYS A 94 9.67 6.58 1.73
CA LYS A 94 9.19 7.81 2.37
C LYS A 94 8.38 7.51 3.63
N ALA A 95 7.46 6.56 3.56
CA ALA A 95 6.69 6.12 4.72
C ALA A 95 7.59 5.55 5.83
N LEU A 96 8.66 4.83 5.48
CA LEU A 96 9.66 4.35 6.43
C LEU A 96 10.43 5.48 7.11
N VAL A 97 10.83 6.51 6.37
CA VAL A 97 11.49 7.69 6.93
C VAL A 97 10.59 8.38 7.95
N ASP A 98 9.32 8.60 7.60
CA ASP A 98 8.35 9.22 8.51
C ASP A 98 8.14 8.36 9.78
N TYR A 99 8.02 7.05 9.60
CA TYR A 99 7.89 6.10 10.70
C TYR A 99 9.11 6.10 11.62
N MET A 100 10.32 6.09 11.06
CA MET A 100 11.57 6.13 11.83
C MET A 100 11.70 7.43 12.62
N LYS A 101 11.29 8.56 12.07
CA LYS A 101 11.25 9.84 12.79
C LYS A 101 10.29 9.80 13.97
N GLN A 102 9.12 9.20 13.78
CA GLN A 102 8.14 9.01 14.86
C GLN A 102 8.68 8.11 15.96
N LEU A 103 9.33 7.00 15.60
CA LEU A 103 9.96 6.10 16.58
C LEU A 103 11.02 6.83 17.41
N LYS A 104 11.88 7.59 16.75
CA LYS A 104 12.96 8.33 17.42
C LYS A 104 12.43 9.44 18.33
N ALA A 105 11.31 10.07 17.96
CA ALA A 105 10.67 11.11 18.74
C ALA A 105 9.87 10.58 19.95
N THR A 106 9.56 9.29 19.98
CA THR A 106 8.83 8.66 21.10
C THR A 106 9.76 8.41 22.29
N PRO A 107 9.46 8.93 23.47
CA PRO A 107 10.29 8.75 24.66
C PRO A 107 10.35 7.29 25.14
#